data_7dde6e86cef1f7130bda15d73d9cb69b
#
_entry.id   7dde6e86cef1f7130bda15d73d9cb69b
#
_cell.length_a   1.000
_cell.length_b   1.000
_cell.length_c   1.000
_cell.angle_alpha   90.00
_cell.angle_beta   90.00
_cell.angle_gamma   90.00
#
_symmetry.space_group_name_H-M   'P 1'
#
loop_
_entity.id
_entity.type
_entity.pdbx_description
1 polymer ?
#
loop_
_entity_poly.entity_id
_entity_poly.type
_entity_poly.pdbx_seq_one_letter_code
_entity_poly.pdbx_strand_id
1 'polypeptide(L)'
;MGLQTYEYGLKPQDGFEVITHFEFTSQHLDILNRLFTPLIGVESIGLYHFMSQFIDESQQLGLTHYIFMNELKINLLDFREQMDNLEAIGLIKTFVRHEEKYSHFVYELIQPPTAYQFFNDPMLSVFLFSEVDKKRYQALKSYFEKDEKDLSKYQQTTRKFTEVFNVPKKVNVSDQINLKQIKHYDGIDSVSYTHL
;
A
#
# COMPACT_ATOMS: atom_id res chain seq x y z
N MET A 1 -26.77 -3.32 7.10
CA MET A 1 -26.18 -3.35 5.73
C MET A 1 -25.75 -4.77 5.50
N GLY A 2 -26.36 -5.47 4.52
CA GLY A 2 -26.03 -6.87 4.25
C GLY A 2 -24.61 -7.00 3.75
N LEU A 3 -23.83 -7.86 4.35
CA LEU A 3 -22.58 -8.37 3.83
C LEU A 3 -22.87 -8.89 2.42
N GLN A 4 -22.33 -8.23 1.38
CA GLN A 4 -22.27 -8.84 0.07
C GLN A 4 -21.46 -10.13 0.22
N THR A 5 -22.17 -11.23 0.16
CA THR A 5 -21.57 -12.55 0.12
C THR A 5 -20.64 -12.54 -1.08
N TYR A 6 -19.34 -12.67 -0.86
CA TYR A 6 -18.37 -12.80 -1.95
C TYR A 6 -18.81 -13.92 -2.84
N GLU A 7 -19.08 -13.63 -4.12
CA GLU A 7 -19.49 -14.60 -5.13
C GLU A 7 -18.46 -15.71 -5.36
N TYR A 8 -17.30 -15.58 -4.75
CA TYR A 8 -16.16 -16.51 -4.91
C TYR A 8 -15.89 -17.21 -3.59
N GLY A 9 -16.68 -18.25 -3.29
CA GLY A 9 -16.54 -19.02 -2.06
C GLY A 9 -15.12 -19.47 -1.78
N LEU A 10 -14.35 -18.66 -1.04
CA LEU A 10 -13.01 -18.97 -0.59
C LEU A 10 -13.02 -20.27 0.22
N LYS A 11 -12.11 -21.20 -0.13
CA LYS A 11 -11.94 -22.50 0.54
C LYS A 11 -10.56 -22.58 1.16
N PRO A 12 -10.41 -23.32 2.27
CA PRO A 12 -9.09 -23.53 2.89
C PRO A 12 -8.04 -24.13 1.96
N GLN A 13 -8.48 -24.91 0.96
CA GLN A 13 -7.63 -25.60 -0.02
C GLN A 13 -7.22 -24.68 -1.19
N ASP A 14 -7.85 -23.54 -1.34
CA ASP A 14 -7.49 -22.60 -2.40
C ASP A 14 -6.05 -22.13 -2.21
N GLY A 15 -5.30 -22.14 -3.32
CA GLY A 15 -3.91 -21.69 -3.32
C GLY A 15 -3.80 -20.18 -3.25
N PHE A 16 -2.67 -19.69 -2.77
CA PHE A 16 -2.37 -18.26 -2.84
C PHE A 16 -0.89 -17.98 -3.08
N GLU A 17 -0.61 -16.80 -3.56
CA GLU A 17 0.71 -16.16 -3.58
C GLU A 17 0.62 -14.73 -3.09
N VAL A 18 1.72 -14.22 -2.54
CA VAL A 18 1.85 -12.84 -2.07
C VAL A 18 2.91 -12.13 -2.90
N ILE A 19 2.55 -10.97 -3.42
CA ILE A 19 3.45 -10.13 -4.20
C ILE A 19 3.52 -8.72 -3.62
N THR A 20 4.62 -8.03 -3.89
CA THR A 20 4.80 -6.62 -3.55
C THR A 20 5.72 -5.95 -4.57
N HIS A 21 5.65 -4.62 -4.65
CA HIS A 21 6.49 -3.79 -5.52
C HIS A 21 7.32 -2.78 -4.73
N PHE A 22 7.48 -3.01 -3.43
CA PHE A 22 8.26 -2.15 -2.53
C PHE A 22 9.01 -2.98 -1.50
N GLU A 23 10.02 -2.40 -0.89
CA GLU A 23 10.75 -3.00 0.23
C GLU A 23 10.19 -2.50 1.56
N PHE A 24 9.98 -3.40 2.51
CA PHE A 24 9.54 -3.04 3.86
C PHE A 24 10.64 -2.31 4.62
N THR A 25 10.29 -1.19 5.22
CA THR A 25 11.16 -0.39 6.08
C THR A 25 10.58 -0.27 7.48
N SER A 26 11.42 0.10 8.44
CA SER A 26 10.96 0.41 9.82
C SER A 26 9.93 1.55 9.84
N GLN A 27 10.00 2.48 8.90
CA GLN A 27 9.03 3.57 8.77
C GLN A 27 7.65 3.06 8.37
N HIS A 28 7.56 2.09 7.45
CA HIS A 28 6.28 1.46 7.09
C HIS A 28 5.66 0.75 8.29
N LEU A 29 6.47 0.03 9.10
CA LEU A 29 6.00 -0.62 10.32
C LEU A 29 5.47 0.40 11.35
N ASP A 30 6.17 1.52 11.52
CA ASP A 30 5.75 2.57 12.46
C ASP A 30 4.43 3.22 12.03
N ILE A 31 4.25 3.48 10.72
CA ILE A 31 3.01 3.99 10.15
C ILE A 31 1.86 3.00 10.33
N LEU A 32 2.05 1.73 9.98
CA LEU A 32 1.04 0.68 10.15
C LEU A 32 0.60 0.58 11.61
N ASN A 33 1.56 0.49 12.53
CA ASN A 33 1.29 0.30 13.95
C ASN A 33 0.66 1.53 14.62
N ARG A 34 1.00 2.75 14.21
CA ARG A 34 0.52 3.97 14.88
C ARG A 34 -0.70 4.60 14.22
N LEU A 35 -0.79 4.51 12.88
CA LEU A 35 -1.84 5.20 12.13
C LEU A 35 -2.94 4.24 11.65
N PHE A 36 -2.59 3.04 11.21
CA PHE A 36 -3.58 2.10 10.68
C PHE A 36 -4.18 1.17 11.75
N THR A 37 -3.42 0.75 12.77
CA THR A 37 -3.97 -0.08 13.85
C THR A 37 -5.20 0.55 14.53
N PRO A 38 -5.26 1.86 14.82
CA PRO A 38 -6.48 2.46 15.36
C PRO A 38 -7.68 2.40 14.42
N LEU A 39 -7.46 2.28 13.10
CA LEU A 39 -8.51 2.29 12.08
C LEU A 39 -9.12 0.91 11.85
N ILE A 40 -8.28 -0.13 11.72
CA ILE A 40 -8.70 -1.46 11.28
C ILE A 40 -8.35 -2.57 12.27
N GLY A 41 -7.82 -2.22 13.43
CA GLY A 41 -7.51 -3.18 14.48
C GLY A 41 -6.16 -3.89 14.31
N VAL A 42 -5.73 -4.51 15.41
CA VAL A 42 -4.46 -5.25 15.48
C VAL A 42 -4.50 -6.54 14.65
N GLU A 43 -5.64 -7.17 14.49
CA GLU A 43 -5.81 -8.42 13.76
C GLU A 43 -5.56 -8.23 12.27
N SER A 44 -6.14 -7.17 11.66
CA SER A 44 -5.90 -6.81 10.26
C SER A 44 -4.42 -6.46 10.03
N ILE A 45 -3.83 -5.65 10.90
CA ILE A 45 -2.41 -5.29 10.78
C ILE A 45 -1.51 -6.51 11.01
N GLY A 46 -1.86 -7.38 11.95
CA GLY A 46 -1.18 -8.66 12.18
C GLY A 46 -1.22 -9.56 10.94
N LEU A 47 -2.38 -9.66 10.27
CA LEU A 47 -2.52 -10.40 9.02
C LEU A 47 -1.63 -9.80 7.90
N TYR A 48 -1.63 -8.48 7.74
CA TYR A 48 -0.77 -7.81 6.75
C TYR A 48 0.72 -8.12 6.98
N HIS A 49 1.20 -8.06 8.24
CA HIS A 49 2.57 -8.43 8.59
C HIS A 49 2.84 -9.92 8.37
N PHE A 50 1.90 -10.78 8.70
CA PHE A 50 2.06 -12.21 8.49
C PHE A 50 2.17 -12.54 6.99
N MET A 51 1.35 -11.94 6.16
CA MET A 51 1.41 -12.12 4.70
C MET A 51 2.74 -11.67 4.11
N SER A 52 3.37 -10.64 4.66
CA SER A 52 4.66 -10.14 4.16
C SER A 52 5.81 -11.17 4.26
N GLN A 53 5.65 -12.22 5.06
CA GLN A 53 6.64 -13.30 5.17
C GLN A 53 6.66 -14.23 3.93
N PHE A 54 5.57 -14.23 3.15
CA PHE A 54 5.41 -15.10 1.99
C PHE A 54 5.76 -14.44 0.66
N ILE A 55 6.29 -13.22 0.70
CA ILE A 55 6.81 -12.55 -0.48
C ILE A 55 7.95 -13.41 -1.04
N ASP A 56 7.90 -13.72 -2.34
CA ASP A 56 8.86 -14.56 -3.08
C ASP A 56 8.90 -16.06 -2.69
N GLU A 57 8.33 -16.44 -1.56
CA GLU A 57 8.31 -17.85 -1.11
C GLU A 57 7.07 -18.61 -1.61
N SER A 58 5.97 -17.91 -1.80
CA SER A 58 4.66 -18.50 -2.11
C SER A 58 4.64 -19.30 -3.41
N GLN A 59 5.42 -18.88 -4.43
CA GLN A 59 5.53 -19.60 -5.70
C GLN A 59 6.23 -20.96 -5.58
N GLN A 60 7.09 -21.12 -4.58
CA GLN A 60 7.89 -22.34 -4.39
C GLN A 60 7.19 -23.39 -3.53
N LEU A 61 6.32 -22.97 -2.60
CA LEU A 61 5.77 -23.82 -1.55
C LEU A 61 4.35 -24.33 -1.82
N GLY A 62 3.66 -23.85 -2.86
CA GLY A 62 2.26 -24.23 -3.13
C GLY A 62 1.36 -23.97 -1.93
N LEU A 63 1.42 -22.77 -1.36
CA LEU A 63 0.71 -22.38 -0.15
C LEU A 63 -0.81 -22.39 -0.36
N THR A 64 -1.53 -22.82 0.67
CA THR A 64 -3.00 -22.78 0.72
C THR A 64 -3.47 -22.00 1.95
N HIS A 65 -4.74 -21.57 1.95
CA HIS A 65 -5.31 -20.78 3.05
C HIS A 65 -5.33 -21.54 4.40
N TYR A 66 -5.07 -22.84 4.42
CA TYR A 66 -4.85 -23.57 5.66
C TYR A 66 -3.74 -22.98 6.53
N ILE A 67 -2.74 -22.30 5.94
CA ILE A 67 -1.64 -21.74 6.71
C ILE A 67 -2.13 -20.63 7.65
N PHE A 68 -3.06 -19.79 7.20
CA PHE A 68 -3.64 -18.75 8.05
C PHE A 68 -4.41 -19.34 9.21
N MET A 69 -5.20 -20.39 8.95
CA MET A 69 -5.97 -21.07 9.99
C MET A 69 -5.06 -21.78 11.01
N ASN A 70 -3.98 -22.40 10.53
CA ASN A 70 -3.10 -23.18 11.36
C ASN A 70 -2.11 -22.34 12.16
N GLU A 71 -1.57 -21.28 11.60
CA GLU A 71 -0.51 -20.48 12.22
C GLU A 71 -1.06 -19.27 12.98
N LEU A 72 -2.05 -18.56 12.41
CA LEU A 72 -2.70 -17.45 13.09
C LEU A 72 -3.84 -17.88 14.02
N LYS A 73 -4.27 -19.16 13.96
CA LYS A 73 -5.40 -19.69 14.76
C LYS A 73 -6.72 -18.97 14.51
N ILE A 74 -6.89 -18.41 13.33
CA ILE A 74 -8.12 -17.78 12.89
C ILE A 74 -8.92 -18.71 11.98
N ASN A 75 -10.23 -18.59 11.97
CA ASN A 75 -11.07 -19.30 11.01
C ASN A 75 -11.15 -18.52 9.68
N LEU A 76 -11.76 -19.14 8.66
CA LEU A 76 -11.82 -18.54 7.33
C LEU A 76 -12.71 -17.29 7.25
N LEU A 77 -13.71 -17.19 8.15
CA LEU A 77 -14.58 -16.00 8.23
C LEU A 77 -13.80 -14.82 8.82
N ASP A 78 -13.07 -15.06 9.91
CA ASP A 78 -12.22 -14.04 10.52
C ASP A 78 -11.13 -13.59 9.53
N PHE A 79 -10.49 -14.54 8.83
CA PHE A 79 -9.54 -14.21 7.76
C PHE A 79 -10.17 -13.27 6.73
N ARG A 80 -11.38 -13.59 6.27
CA ARG A 80 -12.08 -12.79 5.26
C ARG A 80 -12.41 -11.40 5.77
N GLU A 81 -12.89 -11.27 7.00
CA GLU A 81 -13.18 -9.99 7.63
C GLU A 81 -11.92 -9.09 7.70
N GLN A 82 -10.79 -9.67 8.10
CA GLN A 82 -9.53 -8.93 8.14
C GLN A 82 -9.05 -8.52 6.74
N MET A 83 -9.24 -9.38 5.74
CA MET A 83 -8.94 -9.04 4.34
C MET A 83 -9.83 -7.91 3.83
N ASP A 84 -11.13 -7.93 4.15
CA ASP A 84 -12.06 -6.85 3.76
C ASP A 84 -11.61 -5.49 4.33
N ASN A 85 -11.14 -5.45 5.57
CA ASN A 85 -10.59 -4.25 6.20
C ASN A 85 -9.33 -3.76 5.45
N LEU A 86 -8.41 -4.66 5.13
CA LEU A 86 -7.16 -4.33 4.43
C LEU A 86 -7.40 -3.87 2.99
N GLU A 87 -8.32 -4.51 2.29
CA GLU A 87 -8.74 -4.13 0.94
C GLU A 87 -9.42 -2.76 0.93
N ALA A 88 -10.37 -2.55 1.85
CA ALA A 88 -11.14 -1.30 1.93
C ALA A 88 -10.27 -0.08 2.24
N ILE A 89 -9.22 -0.26 3.07
CA ILE A 89 -8.29 0.83 3.40
C ILE A 89 -7.14 0.98 2.39
N GLY A 90 -7.08 0.10 1.38
CA GLY A 90 -6.11 0.17 0.28
C GLY A 90 -4.72 -0.38 0.59
N LEU A 91 -4.58 -1.23 1.61
CA LEU A 91 -3.32 -1.88 1.94
C LEU A 91 -3.08 -3.19 1.20
N ILE A 92 -4.13 -3.82 0.65
CA ILE A 92 -4.05 -5.03 -0.15
C ILE A 92 -4.95 -4.90 -1.38
N LYS A 93 -4.52 -5.52 -2.49
CA LYS A 93 -5.39 -5.84 -3.62
C LYS A 93 -5.43 -7.35 -3.78
N THR A 94 -6.63 -7.86 -4.01
CA THR A 94 -6.89 -9.29 -4.20
C THR A 94 -7.24 -9.58 -5.63
N PHE A 95 -6.58 -10.56 -6.22
CA PHE A 95 -6.90 -11.10 -7.53
C PHE A 95 -7.21 -12.59 -7.40
N VAL A 96 -8.13 -13.10 -8.19
CA VAL A 96 -8.52 -14.50 -8.17
C VAL A 96 -8.59 -15.08 -9.58
N ARG A 97 -8.06 -16.29 -9.74
CA ARG A 97 -8.24 -17.13 -10.92
C ARG A 97 -8.97 -18.39 -10.51
N HIS A 98 -10.14 -18.61 -11.10
CA HIS A 98 -10.92 -19.83 -10.86
C HIS A 98 -10.43 -20.97 -11.75
N GLU A 99 -10.24 -22.12 -11.12
CA GLU A 99 -9.91 -23.38 -11.77
C GLU A 99 -11.02 -24.41 -11.47
N GLU A 100 -11.02 -25.54 -12.15
CA GLU A 100 -12.13 -26.53 -12.06
C GLU A 100 -12.44 -26.99 -10.63
N LYS A 101 -11.40 -27.13 -9.79
CA LYS A 101 -11.53 -27.70 -8.43
C LYS A 101 -11.24 -26.70 -7.33
N TYR A 102 -10.24 -25.86 -7.51
CA TYR A 102 -9.76 -24.87 -6.56
C TYR A 102 -9.54 -23.55 -7.24
N SER A 103 -9.58 -22.47 -6.47
CA SER A 103 -9.18 -21.14 -6.94
C SER A 103 -7.74 -20.86 -6.54
N HIS A 104 -7.11 -19.94 -7.26
CA HIS A 104 -5.79 -19.41 -6.93
C HIS A 104 -5.89 -17.90 -6.73
N PHE A 105 -5.43 -17.43 -5.58
CA PHE A 105 -5.48 -16.04 -5.19
C PHE A 105 -4.10 -15.40 -5.30
N VAL A 106 -4.06 -14.13 -5.69
CA VAL A 106 -2.85 -13.29 -5.63
C VAL A 106 -3.17 -12.10 -4.73
N TYR A 107 -2.41 -11.96 -3.68
CA TYR A 107 -2.49 -10.85 -2.74
C TYR A 107 -1.33 -9.89 -2.99
N GLU A 108 -1.64 -8.73 -3.57
CA GLU A 108 -0.68 -7.65 -3.76
C GLU A 108 -0.66 -6.76 -2.53
N LEU A 109 0.44 -6.80 -1.78
CA LEU A 109 0.65 -5.86 -0.66
C LEU A 109 0.98 -4.48 -1.21
N ILE A 110 0.23 -3.49 -0.77
CA ILE A 110 0.39 -2.09 -1.18
C ILE A 110 1.23 -1.36 -0.14
N GLN A 111 2.17 -0.56 -0.62
CA GLN A 111 3.02 0.25 0.25
C GLN A 111 2.18 1.20 1.11
N PRO A 112 2.34 1.19 2.44
CA PRO A 112 1.71 2.19 3.29
C PRO A 112 2.11 3.60 2.84
N PRO A 113 1.17 4.56 2.83
CA PRO A 113 1.50 5.95 2.51
C PRO A 113 2.49 6.50 3.54
N THR A 114 3.26 7.52 3.15
CA THR A 114 4.04 8.28 4.12
C THR A 114 3.12 8.95 5.15
N ALA A 115 3.64 9.30 6.33
CA ALA A 115 2.84 10.03 7.32
C ALA A 115 2.30 11.35 6.75
N TYR A 116 3.08 12.05 5.94
CA TYR A 116 2.65 13.26 5.25
C TYR A 116 1.45 12.98 4.33
N GLN A 117 1.52 11.95 3.49
CA GLN A 117 0.40 11.55 2.62
C GLN A 117 -0.83 11.15 3.44
N PHE A 118 -0.64 10.38 4.52
CA PHE A 118 -1.72 9.95 5.41
C PHE A 118 -2.48 11.14 6.02
N PHE A 119 -1.76 12.10 6.62
CA PHE A 119 -2.40 13.26 7.27
C PHE A 119 -2.97 14.27 6.28
N ASN A 120 -2.54 14.27 5.02
CA ASN A 120 -3.10 15.08 3.95
C ASN A 120 -4.21 14.38 3.16
N ASP A 121 -4.42 13.09 3.36
CA ASP A 121 -5.58 12.37 2.85
C ASP A 121 -6.82 12.70 3.71
N PRO A 122 -7.86 13.33 3.12
CA PRO A 122 -9.02 13.74 3.92
C PRO A 122 -9.77 12.59 4.55
N MET A 123 -9.82 11.41 3.90
CA MET A 123 -10.54 10.24 4.43
C MET A 123 -9.77 9.61 5.58
N LEU A 124 -8.49 9.30 5.38
CA LEU A 124 -7.65 8.67 6.41
C LEU A 124 -7.49 9.56 7.63
N SER A 125 -7.25 10.86 7.41
CA SER A 125 -7.07 11.84 8.47
C SER A 125 -8.33 12.03 9.32
N VAL A 126 -9.51 12.14 8.69
CA VAL A 126 -10.79 12.28 9.40
C VAL A 126 -11.15 10.98 10.09
N PHE A 127 -10.93 9.83 9.47
CA PHE A 127 -11.20 8.52 10.06
C PHE A 127 -10.33 8.32 11.31
N LEU A 128 -9.02 8.59 11.24
CA LEU A 128 -8.17 8.54 12.42
C LEU A 128 -8.67 9.48 13.53
N PHE A 129 -9.07 10.71 13.18
CA PHE A 129 -9.60 11.65 14.15
C PHE A 129 -10.89 11.17 14.82
N SER A 130 -11.72 10.35 14.15
CA SER A 130 -12.92 9.76 14.74
C SER A 130 -12.62 8.57 15.65
N GLU A 131 -11.57 7.80 15.37
CA GLU A 131 -11.20 6.60 16.13
C GLU A 131 -10.37 6.89 17.38
N VAL A 132 -9.64 8.03 17.37
CA VAL A 132 -8.83 8.45 18.51
C VAL A 132 -9.29 9.82 19.01
N ASP A 133 -9.02 10.12 20.30
CA ASP A 133 -9.33 11.45 20.83
C ASP A 133 -8.42 12.54 20.19
N LYS A 134 -8.86 13.80 20.25
CA LYS A 134 -8.16 14.97 19.71
C LYS A 134 -6.71 15.06 20.19
N LYS A 135 -6.47 14.74 21.47
CA LYS A 135 -5.13 14.83 22.08
C LYS A 135 -4.20 13.78 21.46
N ARG A 136 -4.71 12.54 21.30
CA ARG A 136 -3.97 11.44 20.69
C ARG A 136 -3.69 11.71 19.21
N TYR A 137 -4.67 12.21 18.45
CA TYR A 137 -4.49 12.59 17.05
C TYR A 137 -3.37 13.63 16.90
N GLN A 138 -3.40 14.71 17.71
CA GLN A 138 -2.35 15.72 17.67
C GLN A 138 -0.98 15.18 18.06
N ALA A 139 -0.92 14.29 19.04
CA ALA A 139 0.33 13.66 19.45
C ALA A 139 0.93 12.78 18.34
N LEU A 140 0.08 12.03 17.61
CA LEU A 140 0.50 11.22 16.45
C LEU A 140 1.02 12.11 15.31
N LYS A 141 0.28 13.16 14.99
CA LYS A 141 0.68 14.13 13.96
C LYS A 141 2.04 14.75 14.30
N SER A 142 2.19 15.28 15.52
CA SER A 142 3.46 15.86 15.97
C SER A 142 4.60 14.86 16.04
N TYR A 143 4.32 13.57 16.29
CA TYR A 143 5.33 12.54 16.29
C TYR A 143 5.99 12.38 14.91
N PHE A 144 5.19 12.37 13.86
CA PHE A 144 5.68 12.22 12.49
C PHE A 144 6.19 13.53 11.86
N GLU A 145 5.76 14.70 12.36
CA GLU A 145 6.25 16.02 11.92
C GLU A 145 7.60 16.41 12.52
N LYS A 146 8.11 15.66 13.52
CA LYS A 146 9.35 16.03 14.25
C LYS A 146 10.60 16.08 13.40
N ASP A 147 10.62 15.40 12.27
CA ASP A 147 11.80 15.32 11.40
C ASP A 147 11.72 16.29 10.19
N GLU A 148 10.64 17.03 10.04
CA GLU A 148 10.54 18.00 8.96
C GLU A 148 11.11 19.35 9.39
N LYS A 149 12.24 19.71 8.79
CA LYS A 149 12.80 21.05 8.95
C LYS A 149 11.86 22.08 8.38
N ASP A 150 11.47 23.09 9.17
CA ASP A 150 10.72 24.24 8.66
C ASP A 150 11.54 24.98 7.58
N LEU A 151 11.14 24.83 6.33
CA LEU A 151 11.76 25.46 5.18
C LEU A 151 11.07 26.74 4.74
N SER A 152 10.08 27.26 5.48
CA SER A 152 9.31 28.45 5.12
C SER A 152 10.18 29.71 4.94
N LYS A 153 11.34 29.75 5.62
CA LYS A 153 12.31 30.85 5.55
C LYS A 153 13.44 30.64 4.53
N TYR A 154 13.42 29.49 3.84
CA TYR A 154 14.44 29.15 2.84
C TYR A 154 13.87 29.31 1.44
N GLN A 155 14.69 29.81 0.53
CA GLN A 155 14.39 29.85 -0.89
C GLN A 155 14.95 28.57 -1.54
N GLN A 156 14.10 27.83 -2.27
CA GLN A 156 14.57 26.71 -3.06
C GLN A 156 15.42 27.22 -4.24
N THR A 157 16.66 26.76 -4.30
CA THR A 157 17.63 27.11 -5.36
C THR A 157 17.98 25.93 -6.26
N THR A 158 17.21 24.87 -6.19
CA THR A 158 17.39 23.65 -7.00
C THR A 158 17.27 23.99 -8.49
N ARG A 159 18.29 23.62 -9.24
CA ARG A 159 18.27 23.79 -10.69
C ARG A 159 17.37 22.76 -11.33
N LYS A 160 16.65 23.15 -12.37
CA LYS A 160 15.82 22.22 -13.17
C LYS A 160 16.72 21.34 -14.04
N PHE A 161 16.25 20.14 -14.34
CA PHE A 161 16.97 19.20 -15.20
C PHE A 161 17.41 19.83 -16.52
N THR A 162 16.51 20.57 -17.16
CA THR A 162 16.74 21.25 -18.43
C THR A 162 17.73 22.43 -18.37
N GLU A 163 18.05 22.92 -17.18
CA GLU A 163 19.06 23.96 -16.97
C GLU A 163 20.49 23.40 -16.90
N VAL A 164 20.61 22.11 -16.58
CA VAL A 164 21.88 21.44 -16.37
C VAL A 164 22.20 20.49 -17.53
N PHE A 165 21.18 19.79 -18.05
CA PHE A 165 21.34 18.77 -19.08
C PHE A 165 20.70 19.21 -20.39
N ASN A 166 21.43 19.04 -21.50
CA ASN A 166 20.90 19.23 -22.84
C ASN A 166 20.08 18.00 -23.24
N VAL A 167 18.76 18.15 -23.22
CA VAL A 167 17.87 17.08 -23.70
C VAL A 167 17.79 17.18 -25.23
N PRO A 168 18.13 16.14 -25.99
CA PRO A 168 17.97 16.14 -27.44
C PRO A 168 16.53 16.41 -27.83
N LYS A 169 16.28 17.41 -28.69
CA LYS A 169 14.92 17.79 -29.15
C LYS A 169 14.20 16.69 -29.96
N LYS A 170 14.89 15.63 -30.38
CA LYS A 170 14.35 14.48 -31.09
C LYS A 170 14.95 13.21 -30.49
N VAL A 171 14.33 12.67 -29.47
CA VAL A 171 14.51 11.27 -29.13
C VAL A 171 13.40 10.52 -29.88
N ASN A 172 13.75 9.77 -30.91
CA ASN A 172 12.87 8.72 -31.43
C ASN A 172 12.79 7.67 -30.30
N VAL A 173 11.83 7.82 -29.44
CA VAL A 173 11.51 6.84 -28.40
C VAL A 173 10.91 5.66 -29.15
N SER A 174 11.78 4.71 -29.56
CA SER A 174 11.31 3.39 -29.95
C SER A 174 10.53 2.82 -28.76
N ASP A 175 9.45 2.11 -29.04
CA ASP A 175 8.34 1.65 -28.19
C ASP A 175 8.64 0.99 -26.83
N GLN A 176 9.81 1.14 -26.26
CA GLN A 176 10.26 0.43 -25.06
C GLN A 176 10.39 1.30 -23.79
N ILE A 177 10.22 2.61 -23.88
CA ILE A 177 10.24 3.46 -22.67
C ILE A 177 8.80 3.83 -22.32
N ASN A 178 8.30 3.22 -21.26
CA ASN A 178 6.97 3.51 -20.76
C ASN A 178 6.99 4.89 -20.06
N LEU A 179 6.55 5.94 -20.78
CA LEU A 179 6.49 7.32 -20.30
C LEU A 179 5.69 7.50 -19.00
N LYS A 180 4.88 6.50 -18.61
CA LYS A 180 4.16 6.51 -17.32
C LYS A 180 5.10 6.37 -16.11
N GLN A 181 6.29 5.80 -16.27
CA GLN A 181 7.28 5.69 -15.19
C GLN A 181 8.05 6.99 -14.92
N ILE A 182 8.07 7.92 -15.88
CA ILE A 182 8.81 9.20 -15.73
C ILE A 182 8.06 10.17 -14.81
N LYS A 183 6.76 9.97 -14.56
CA LYS A 183 5.93 10.84 -13.71
C LYS A 183 6.20 10.70 -12.20
N HIS A 184 7.05 9.78 -11.79
CA HIS A 184 7.33 9.49 -10.36
C HIS A 184 8.69 10.01 -9.85
N TYR A 185 9.41 10.78 -10.65
CA TYR A 185 10.58 11.49 -10.12
C TYR A 185 10.14 12.83 -9.55
N ASP A 186 10.08 12.94 -8.22
CA ASP A 186 9.91 14.20 -7.51
C ASP A 186 10.98 15.19 -7.99
N GLY A 187 10.55 16.25 -8.68
CA GLY A 187 11.44 17.31 -9.19
C GLY A 187 11.40 17.54 -10.70
N ILE A 188 10.63 16.77 -11.48
CA ILE A 188 10.38 17.05 -12.88
C ILE A 188 8.98 17.69 -12.99
N ASP A 189 8.92 19.02 -13.03
CA ASP A 189 7.70 19.73 -13.44
C ASP A 189 7.22 19.16 -14.78
N SER A 190 5.94 18.78 -14.83
CA SER A 190 5.29 18.25 -16.03
C SER A 190 5.54 19.16 -17.22
N VAL A 191 6.42 18.75 -18.11
CA VAL A 191 6.55 19.38 -19.42
C VAL A 191 5.30 19.00 -20.21
N SER A 192 4.36 19.94 -20.32
CA SER A 192 3.21 19.78 -21.21
C SER A 192 3.73 19.76 -22.66
N TYR A 193 3.74 18.57 -23.26
CA TYR A 193 3.94 18.47 -24.70
C TYR A 193 2.62 18.88 -25.38
N THR A 194 2.53 20.13 -25.81
CA THR A 194 1.53 20.51 -26.81
C THR A 194 1.95 19.90 -28.14
N HIS A 195 1.08 19.07 -28.69
CA HIS A 195 1.19 18.56 -30.04
C HIS A 195 1.16 19.72 -31.05
N LEU A 196 2.15 19.80 -31.88
CA LEU A 196 2.07 20.36 -33.24
C LEU A 196 2.18 19.22 -34.23
#